data_88c441a4eb4704be528fbea180d734bb
#
_entry.id   88c441a4eb4704be528fbea180d734bb
#
_cell.length_a   1.000
_cell.length_b   1.000
_cell.length_c   1.000
_cell.angle_alpha   90.00
_cell.angle_beta   90.00
_cell.angle_gamma   90.00
#
_symmetry.space_group_name_H-M   'P 1'
#
loop_
_entity.id
_entity.type
_entity.pdbx_description
1 polymer ?
#
loop_
_entity_poly.entity_id
_entity_poly.type
_entity_poly.pdbx_seq_one_letter_code
_entity_poly.pdbx_strand_id
1 'polypeptide(L)'
;MTKSTGLAAMFNVQEHGAAGDGKTLDSHAIQAAIEACAQRGGGTVYLPAGRYLAGSLFLRDNITLYLDAGAMILGSENPEDYPVIHSRWEGRHQDTHAPLIGGDHLQNIAVLGRGIIDGQGAVWWQAKKEKTLAHPRPRLVSFSDCSNVLIEGLTAVNSPSWTINPVHCQNVNIRGITIINPVDSPNTDGINPDSCRLVRISDCHVSVGDDCITIKSGTEHEHPDRCAPCRDITITNCTLERGHGGVVIGSEMSGGVKNVVISNCVFIGTDRGIRIKSRRGRGGIIEDIRVSNLIMDGVLCPFTMNLYYHIGERGNLNVSDKNPRSVNDGTPRLRRIHFSHITAREVKHAAGFLYGLAEMPLEDISLSDISISVSAEADSGYPEMADDIPSMSQAGFFIRNARRIRLEHVQVTGQVGEAFDLDESVEAVIIP
;
A
#
# COMPACT_ATOMS: atom_id res chain seq x y z
N MET A 1 9.15 50.92 -1.53
CA MET A 1 9.52 49.96 -0.45
C MET A 1 9.56 48.60 -1.10
N THR A 2 10.73 48.17 -1.48
CA THR A 2 11.01 46.82 -2.04
C THR A 2 10.79 45.82 -0.94
N LYS A 3 9.78 44.94 -1.06
CA LYS A 3 9.63 43.76 -0.23
C LYS A 3 10.85 42.89 -0.48
N SER A 4 11.69 42.76 0.53
CA SER A 4 12.72 41.73 0.59
C SER A 4 12.06 40.38 0.29
N THR A 5 12.46 39.71 -0.77
CA THR A 5 12.22 38.29 -0.99
C THR A 5 13.07 37.54 0.03
N GLY A 6 12.57 37.48 1.27
CA GLY A 6 13.24 36.70 2.33
C GLY A 6 13.30 35.23 1.90
N LEU A 7 14.49 34.64 2.03
CA LEU A 7 14.66 33.19 2.08
C LEU A 7 13.59 32.60 3.00
N ALA A 8 12.97 31.50 2.60
CA ALA A 8 11.99 30.82 3.44
C ALA A 8 12.61 30.60 4.83
N ALA A 9 11.89 30.99 5.89
CA ALA A 9 12.41 30.89 7.25
C ALA A 9 12.71 29.42 7.58
N MET A 10 13.94 29.14 8.01
CA MET A 10 14.38 27.82 8.45
C MET A 10 14.39 27.79 9.99
N PHE A 11 13.71 26.83 10.55
CA PHE A 11 13.59 26.62 11.99
C PHE A 11 14.37 25.36 12.37
N ASN A 12 15.58 25.54 12.88
CA ASN A 12 16.45 24.45 13.34
C ASN A 12 15.92 23.92 14.68
N VAL A 13 15.59 22.62 14.74
CA VAL A 13 15.04 22.00 15.96
C VAL A 13 15.97 22.09 17.16
N GLN A 14 17.30 22.16 16.95
CA GLN A 14 18.29 22.33 18.03
C GLN A 14 18.19 23.71 18.68
N GLU A 15 17.81 24.74 17.93
CA GLU A 15 17.54 26.08 18.49
C GLU A 15 16.27 26.11 19.35
N HIS A 16 15.44 25.10 19.24
CA HIS A 16 14.25 24.88 20.05
C HIS A 16 14.46 23.85 21.18
N GLY A 17 15.72 23.42 21.38
CA GLY A 17 16.12 22.55 22.49
C GLY A 17 16.21 21.06 22.17
N ALA A 18 16.10 20.66 20.91
CA ALA A 18 16.32 19.25 20.54
C ALA A 18 17.79 18.86 20.75
N ALA A 19 18.02 17.76 21.46
CA ALA A 19 19.35 17.25 21.78
C ALA A 19 19.97 16.48 20.60
N GLY A 20 19.19 15.70 19.88
CA GLY A 20 19.66 14.88 18.77
C GLY A 20 20.66 13.81 19.17
N ASP A 21 20.63 13.34 20.43
CA ASP A 21 21.59 12.39 21.03
C ASP A 21 21.11 10.93 20.99
N GLY A 22 19.89 10.68 20.51
CA GLY A 22 19.25 9.37 20.41
C GLY A 22 18.73 8.81 21.77
N LYS A 23 18.68 9.62 22.80
CA LYS A 23 18.27 9.22 24.16
C LYS A 23 17.26 10.18 24.78
N THR A 24 17.49 11.49 24.61
CA THR A 24 16.58 12.53 25.07
C THR A 24 15.33 12.52 24.19
N LEU A 25 14.15 12.57 24.82
CA LEU A 25 12.89 12.67 24.07
C LEU A 25 12.76 14.09 23.50
N ASP A 26 12.95 14.21 22.19
CA ASP A 26 12.99 15.48 21.47
C ASP A 26 11.62 15.92 20.91
N SER A 27 10.55 15.14 21.13
CA SER A 27 9.21 15.42 20.59
C SER A 27 8.76 16.84 20.86
N HIS A 28 8.91 17.31 22.09
CA HIS A 28 8.48 18.66 22.49
C HIS A 28 9.28 19.76 21.77
N ALA A 29 10.60 19.59 21.65
CA ALA A 29 11.47 20.56 20.99
C ALA A 29 11.18 20.62 19.47
N ILE A 30 11.00 19.46 18.83
CA ILE A 30 10.65 19.39 17.40
C ILE A 30 9.26 20.02 17.19
N GLN A 31 8.29 19.70 18.05
CA GLN A 31 6.94 20.27 17.95
C GLN A 31 6.97 21.79 18.17
N ALA A 32 7.79 22.28 19.10
CA ALA A 32 7.95 23.74 19.30
C ALA A 32 8.52 24.44 18.05
N ALA A 33 9.45 23.82 17.35
CA ALA A 33 9.93 24.33 16.07
C ALA A 33 8.84 24.35 14.99
N ILE A 34 8.01 23.31 14.91
CA ILE A 34 6.85 23.24 14.01
C ILE A 34 5.85 24.36 14.31
N GLU A 35 5.50 24.56 15.58
CA GLU A 35 4.56 25.62 15.98
C GLU A 35 5.12 27.03 15.71
N ALA A 36 6.40 27.27 16.01
CA ALA A 36 7.05 28.54 15.73
C ALA A 36 7.09 28.83 14.22
N CYS A 37 7.32 27.83 13.39
CA CYS A 37 7.28 27.94 11.94
C CYS A 37 5.86 28.25 11.45
N ALA A 38 4.86 27.56 11.96
CA ALA A 38 3.45 27.77 11.63
C ALA A 38 2.96 29.18 11.98
N GLN A 39 3.36 29.71 13.13
CA GLN A 39 3.03 31.09 13.55
C GLN A 39 3.60 32.16 12.60
N ARG A 40 4.61 31.83 11.81
CA ARG A 40 5.17 32.69 10.76
C ARG A 40 4.48 32.50 9.39
N GLY A 41 3.47 31.64 9.33
CA GLY A 41 2.74 31.31 8.11
C GLY A 41 3.30 30.13 7.32
N GLY A 42 4.28 29.42 7.87
CA GLY A 42 4.92 28.25 7.27
C GLY A 42 6.40 28.43 6.97
N GLY A 43 7.04 27.39 6.47
CA GLY A 43 8.45 27.34 6.16
C GLY A 43 9.07 25.95 6.34
N THR A 44 10.36 25.90 6.61
CA THR A 44 11.09 24.66 6.77
C THR A 44 11.49 24.45 8.24
N VAL A 45 11.05 23.37 8.83
CA VAL A 45 11.55 22.83 10.10
C VAL A 45 12.69 21.88 9.76
N TYR A 46 13.88 22.21 10.20
CA TYR A 46 15.12 21.58 9.81
C TYR A 46 15.70 20.74 10.94
N LEU A 47 15.92 19.45 10.64
CA LEU A 47 16.64 18.52 11.49
C LEU A 47 18.06 18.33 10.92
N PRO A 48 19.10 18.92 11.53
CA PRO A 48 20.49 18.65 11.15
C PRO A 48 20.89 17.22 11.52
N ALA A 49 22.08 16.79 11.08
CA ALA A 49 22.63 15.49 11.44
C ALA A 49 22.55 15.26 12.97
N GLY A 50 21.98 14.13 13.38
CA GLY A 50 21.71 13.75 14.77
C GLY A 50 20.67 12.65 14.86
N ARG A 51 20.45 12.13 16.06
CA ARG A 51 19.48 11.06 16.33
C ARG A 51 18.39 11.60 17.28
N TYR A 52 17.21 11.85 16.78
CA TYR A 52 16.12 12.51 17.50
C TYR A 52 15.08 11.47 17.94
N LEU A 53 15.11 11.08 19.22
CA LEU A 53 14.08 10.21 19.78
C LEU A 53 12.75 10.99 19.90
N ALA A 54 11.69 10.49 19.30
CA ALA A 54 10.41 11.20 19.30
C ALA A 54 9.22 10.25 19.35
N GLY A 55 8.18 10.65 20.06
CA GLY A 55 6.81 10.18 19.88
C GLY A 55 6.14 10.94 18.72
N SER A 56 4.81 11.05 18.77
CA SER A 56 4.04 11.68 17.69
C SER A 56 4.42 13.15 17.46
N LEU A 57 4.64 13.49 16.18
CA LEU A 57 4.89 14.85 15.68
C LEU A 57 3.75 15.26 14.74
N PHE A 58 3.12 16.40 15.00
CA PHE A 58 1.99 16.89 14.20
C PHE A 58 2.37 18.10 13.37
N LEU A 59 2.35 17.96 12.05
CA LEU A 59 2.60 19.08 11.15
C LEU A 59 1.48 20.13 11.22
N ARG A 60 1.71 21.28 10.58
CA ARG A 60 0.76 22.37 10.38
C ARG A 60 0.77 22.76 8.91
N ASP A 61 -0.17 23.60 8.50
CA ASP A 61 -0.23 24.13 7.14
C ASP A 61 1.10 24.78 6.70
N ASN A 62 1.46 24.57 5.45
CA ASN A 62 2.64 25.15 4.81
C ASN A 62 3.97 24.77 5.46
N ILE A 63 4.05 23.62 6.12
CA ILE A 63 5.29 23.12 6.76
C ILE A 63 5.99 22.10 5.88
N THR A 64 7.28 22.32 5.71
CA THR A 64 8.24 21.31 5.24
C THR A 64 9.05 20.81 6.43
N LEU A 65 8.90 19.55 6.81
CA LEU A 65 9.79 18.85 7.73
C LEU A 65 10.97 18.31 6.92
N TYR A 66 12.15 18.88 7.11
CA TYR A 66 13.34 18.52 6.34
C TYR A 66 14.37 17.79 7.20
N LEU A 67 14.69 16.54 6.85
CA LEU A 67 15.71 15.74 7.50
C LEU A 67 16.99 15.77 6.67
N ASP A 68 18.04 16.37 7.19
CA ASP A 68 19.33 16.43 6.51
C ASP A 68 19.99 15.04 6.38
N ALA A 69 20.98 14.94 5.52
CA ALA A 69 21.82 13.74 5.45
C ALA A 69 22.48 13.50 6.83
N GLY A 70 22.29 12.29 7.39
CA GLY A 70 22.74 11.97 8.73
C GLY A 70 21.75 12.33 9.86
N ALA A 71 20.61 12.97 9.57
CA ALA A 71 19.51 13.11 10.51
C ALA A 71 18.71 11.79 10.60
N MET A 72 18.32 11.41 11.82
CA MET A 72 17.48 10.25 12.07
C MET A 72 16.44 10.57 13.10
N ILE A 73 15.15 10.39 12.77
CA ILE A 73 14.07 10.34 13.76
C ILE A 73 13.95 8.89 14.22
N LEU A 74 14.02 8.68 15.52
CA LEU A 74 13.79 7.40 16.18
C LEU A 74 12.41 7.44 16.84
N GLY A 75 11.49 6.58 16.42
CA GLY A 75 10.19 6.44 17.08
C GLY A 75 10.36 5.95 18.52
N SER A 76 9.68 6.57 19.47
CA SER A 76 9.70 6.08 20.86
C SER A 76 9.14 4.67 20.96
N GLU A 77 9.74 3.85 21.81
CA GLU A 77 9.25 2.52 22.14
C GLU A 77 8.18 2.55 23.26
N ASN A 78 7.96 3.74 23.86
CA ASN A 78 6.94 3.93 24.91
C ASN A 78 5.60 4.34 24.29
N PRO A 79 4.52 3.54 24.45
CA PRO A 79 3.20 3.88 23.92
C PRO A 79 2.63 5.21 24.43
N GLU A 80 3.01 5.66 25.62
CA GLU A 80 2.54 6.92 26.19
C GLU A 80 3.00 8.17 25.42
N ASP A 81 4.06 8.03 24.59
CA ASP A 81 4.55 9.10 23.72
C ASP A 81 3.72 9.27 22.44
N TYR A 82 2.70 8.42 22.26
CA TYR A 82 1.76 8.44 21.12
C TYR A 82 0.34 8.64 21.64
N PRO A 83 -0.19 9.86 21.57
CA PRO A 83 -1.55 10.13 22.05
C PRO A 83 -2.56 9.27 21.28
N VAL A 84 -3.61 8.86 21.99
CA VAL A 84 -4.72 8.12 21.38
C VAL A 84 -5.60 9.10 20.61
N ILE A 85 -5.84 8.80 19.33
CA ILE A 85 -6.70 9.56 18.45
C ILE A 85 -7.78 8.66 17.85
N HIS A 86 -8.93 9.23 17.50
CA HIS A 86 -9.96 8.52 16.75
C HIS A 86 -9.65 8.58 15.27
N SER A 87 -9.29 7.45 14.65
CA SER A 87 -8.93 7.42 13.23
C SER A 87 -9.31 6.11 12.57
N ARG A 88 -9.23 6.07 11.22
CA ARG A 88 -9.48 4.84 10.45
C ARG A 88 -8.31 3.85 10.65
N TRP A 89 -8.63 2.62 11.02
CA TRP A 89 -7.71 1.49 11.09
C TRP A 89 -8.37 0.25 10.48
N GLU A 90 -7.72 -0.36 9.50
CA GLU A 90 -8.26 -1.53 8.76
C GLU A 90 -9.72 -1.31 8.31
N GLY A 91 -10.02 -0.10 7.82
CA GLY A 91 -11.32 0.30 7.32
C GLY A 91 -12.40 0.57 8.36
N ARG A 92 -12.06 0.64 9.65
CA ARG A 92 -12.97 0.98 10.74
C ARG A 92 -12.48 2.20 11.50
N HIS A 93 -13.39 3.08 11.91
CA HIS A 93 -13.07 4.18 12.80
C HIS A 93 -13.02 3.69 14.23
N GLN A 94 -11.89 3.89 14.89
CA GLN A 94 -11.66 3.48 16.27
C GLN A 94 -10.49 4.26 16.89
N ASP A 95 -10.33 4.12 18.19
CA ASP A 95 -9.22 4.71 18.92
C ASP A 95 -7.93 3.97 18.57
N THR A 96 -6.91 4.72 18.13
CA THR A 96 -5.60 4.22 17.68
C THR A 96 -4.51 5.09 18.26
N HIS A 97 -3.28 4.57 18.37
CA HIS A 97 -2.13 5.45 18.60
C HIS A 97 -1.93 6.38 17.39
N ALA A 98 -1.65 7.65 17.65
CA ALA A 98 -1.31 8.62 16.62
C ALA A 98 -0.05 8.19 15.85
N PRO A 99 0.11 8.57 14.58
CA PRO A 99 1.31 8.26 13.81
C PRO A 99 2.55 8.96 14.39
N LEU A 100 3.74 8.46 14.09
CA LEU A 100 4.98 9.13 14.45
C LEU A 100 5.08 10.51 13.80
N ILE A 101 4.76 10.62 12.51
CA ILE A 101 4.62 11.90 11.81
C ILE A 101 3.21 11.96 11.22
N GLY A 102 2.44 12.97 11.61
CA GLY A 102 1.05 13.08 11.18
C GLY A 102 0.54 14.49 10.98
N GLY A 103 -0.71 14.54 10.52
CA GLY A 103 -1.46 15.78 10.35
C GLY A 103 -2.86 15.49 9.83
N ASP A 104 -3.77 16.39 10.15
CA ASP A 104 -5.17 16.27 9.80
C ASP A 104 -5.70 17.60 9.25
N HIS A 105 -6.45 17.56 8.12
CA HIS A 105 -7.01 18.74 7.44
C HIS A 105 -5.97 19.82 7.04
N LEU A 106 -4.76 19.40 6.66
CA LEU A 106 -3.65 20.31 6.35
C LEU A 106 -3.48 20.55 4.85
N GLN A 107 -2.84 21.66 4.53
CA GLN A 107 -2.48 22.04 3.15
C GLN A 107 -0.98 22.32 3.01
N ASN A 108 -0.43 21.99 1.83
CA ASN A 108 0.95 22.31 1.46
C ASN A 108 1.98 21.78 2.47
N ILE A 109 1.91 20.49 2.79
CA ILE A 109 2.81 19.86 3.73
C ILE A 109 3.83 18.97 3.02
N ALA A 110 5.03 18.90 3.57
CA ALA A 110 6.08 18.04 3.03
C ALA A 110 6.92 17.39 4.12
N VAL A 111 7.37 16.15 3.85
CA VAL A 111 8.42 15.45 4.61
C VAL A 111 9.53 15.11 3.63
N LEU A 112 10.65 15.80 3.72
CA LEU A 112 11.69 15.78 2.70
C LEU A 112 13.07 15.49 3.28
N GLY A 113 13.99 15.14 2.41
CA GLY A 113 15.42 15.12 2.71
C GLY A 113 16.10 13.79 2.42
N ARG A 114 17.24 13.57 3.01
CA ARG A 114 18.02 12.33 2.87
C ARG A 114 18.25 11.62 4.21
N GLY A 115 17.50 12.01 5.22
CA GLY A 115 17.53 11.41 6.55
C GLY A 115 16.75 10.10 6.63
N ILE A 116 16.73 9.54 7.83
CA ILE A 116 16.09 8.28 8.15
C ILE A 116 14.92 8.50 9.13
N ILE A 117 13.83 7.80 8.94
CA ILE A 117 12.75 7.65 9.91
C ILE A 117 12.72 6.19 10.32
N ASP A 118 13.18 5.89 11.54
CA ASP A 118 13.18 4.56 12.12
C ASP A 118 12.04 4.45 13.13
N GLY A 119 11.05 3.64 12.82
CA GLY A 119 9.87 3.47 13.69
C GLY A 119 10.12 2.63 14.94
N GLN A 120 11.30 2.01 15.08
CA GLN A 120 11.63 1.10 16.18
C GLN A 120 10.52 0.07 16.47
N GLY A 121 9.95 -0.52 15.37
CA GLY A 121 8.72 -1.30 15.39
C GLY A 121 8.75 -2.60 16.19
N ALA A 122 9.93 -3.11 16.56
CA ALA A 122 10.08 -4.43 17.17
C ALA A 122 9.21 -4.62 18.43
N VAL A 123 9.17 -3.64 19.33
CA VAL A 123 8.36 -3.70 20.55
C VAL A 123 6.87 -3.75 20.24
N TRP A 124 6.44 -3.05 19.19
CA TRP A 124 5.06 -3.00 18.72
C TRP A 124 4.62 -4.32 18.07
N TRP A 125 5.51 -4.97 17.32
CA TRP A 125 5.24 -6.28 16.72
C TRP A 125 5.14 -7.36 17.79
N GLN A 126 6.02 -7.32 18.79
CA GLN A 126 5.96 -8.22 19.93
C GLN A 126 4.66 -8.04 20.71
N ALA A 127 4.29 -6.81 21.05
CA ALA A 127 3.06 -6.51 21.78
C ALA A 127 1.80 -6.93 20.98
N LYS A 128 1.80 -6.80 19.63
CA LYS A 128 0.74 -7.35 18.79
C LYS A 128 0.65 -8.87 18.90
N LYS A 129 1.79 -9.56 18.82
CA LYS A 129 1.86 -11.03 18.91
C LYS A 129 1.36 -11.53 20.27
N GLU A 130 1.69 -10.82 21.33
CA GLU A 130 1.28 -11.12 22.69
C GLU A 130 -0.14 -10.64 23.02
N LYS A 131 -0.78 -9.87 22.12
CA LYS A 131 -2.12 -9.27 22.30
C LYS A 131 -2.21 -8.38 23.53
N THR A 132 -1.14 -7.64 23.84
CA THR A 132 -1.06 -6.72 24.97
C THR A 132 -1.38 -5.27 24.62
N LEU A 133 -1.60 -4.96 23.35
CA LEU A 133 -1.92 -3.61 22.89
C LEU A 133 -3.34 -3.20 23.28
N ALA A 134 -3.47 -2.05 23.95
CA ALA A 134 -4.76 -1.45 24.24
C ALA A 134 -5.41 -0.82 22.99
N HIS A 135 -4.60 -0.28 22.09
CA HIS A 135 -5.00 0.34 20.84
C HIS A 135 -4.13 -0.14 19.68
N PRO A 136 -4.59 -0.04 18.42
CA PRO A 136 -3.77 -0.32 17.26
C PRO A 136 -2.45 0.47 17.25
N ARG A 137 -1.41 -0.16 16.72
CA ARG A 137 -0.05 0.38 16.63
C ARG A 137 -0.02 1.69 15.83
N PRO A 138 0.93 2.60 16.12
CA PRO A 138 1.10 3.81 15.33
C PRO A 138 1.52 3.47 13.88
N ARG A 139 1.08 4.29 12.93
CA ARG A 139 1.66 4.33 11.58
C ARG A 139 2.95 5.16 11.62
N LEU A 140 3.85 4.94 10.66
CA LEU A 140 5.07 5.75 10.64
C LEU A 140 4.78 7.17 10.17
N VAL A 141 4.21 7.33 8.99
CA VAL A 141 3.80 8.63 8.44
C VAL A 141 2.35 8.52 7.96
N SER A 142 1.45 9.31 8.53
CA SER A 142 0.04 9.28 8.12
C SER A 142 -0.58 10.68 8.15
N PHE A 143 -1.22 11.03 7.05
CA PHE A 143 -1.94 12.29 6.88
C PHE A 143 -3.39 12.01 6.53
N SER A 144 -4.33 12.73 7.16
CA SER A 144 -5.76 12.57 6.88
C SER A 144 -6.35 13.89 6.36
N ASP A 145 -7.22 13.80 5.36
CA ASP A 145 -7.95 14.94 4.78
C ASP A 145 -7.03 16.11 4.34
N CYS A 146 -5.78 15.81 3.95
CA CYS A 146 -4.78 16.80 3.57
C CYS A 146 -4.71 17.02 2.05
N SER A 147 -4.21 18.18 1.64
CA SER A 147 -3.99 18.51 0.23
C SER A 147 -2.57 19.01 -0.03
N ASN A 148 -2.05 18.73 -1.24
CA ASN A 148 -0.69 19.07 -1.65
C ASN A 148 0.36 18.47 -0.68
N VAL A 149 0.37 17.14 -0.59
CA VAL A 149 1.29 16.36 0.26
C VAL A 149 2.48 15.90 -0.56
N LEU A 150 3.69 16.16 -0.08
CA LEU A 150 4.93 15.69 -0.70
C LEU A 150 5.77 14.89 0.30
N ILE A 151 6.18 13.67 -0.07
CA ILE A 151 7.12 12.83 0.70
C ILE A 151 8.24 12.43 -0.25
N GLU A 152 9.49 12.84 0.04
CA GLU A 152 10.56 12.69 -0.93
C GLU A 152 11.94 12.42 -0.31
N GLY A 153 12.68 11.48 -0.91
CA GLY A 153 14.12 11.29 -0.74
C GLY A 153 14.55 10.57 0.55
N LEU A 154 13.62 10.29 1.45
CA LEU A 154 13.85 9.71 2.78
C LEU A 154 14.03 8.19 2.74
N THR A 155 14.65 7.68 3.80
CA THR A 155 14.63 6.25 4.12
C THR A 155 13.72 6.00 5.34
N ALA A 156 12.73 5.14 5.21
CA ALA A 156 11.81 4.72 6.27
C ALA A 156 12.08 3.26 6.63
N VAL A 157 12.30 2.98 7.91
CA VAL A 157 12.62 1.62 8.36
C VAL A 157 11.85 1.24 9.62
N ASN A 158 11.70 -0.06 9.84
CA ASN A 158 11.14 -0.65 11.06
C ASN A 158 9.82 0.00 11.50
N SER A 159 8.90 0.20 10.57
CA SER A 159 7.60 0.78 10.89
C SER A 159 6.82 -0.08 11.91
N PRO A 160 6.19 0.51 12.93
CA PRO A 160 5.34 -0.26 13.85
C PRO A 160 4.16 -0.95 13.16
N SER A 161 3.62 -0.33 12.10
CA SER A 161 2.57 -0.86 11.23
C SER A 161 2.69 -0.27 9.81
N TRP A 162 1.62 0.13 9.13
CA TRP A 162 1.69 0.76 7.81
C TRP A 162 2.67 1.93 7.79
N THR A 163 3.55 1.94 6.79
CA THR A 163 4.68 2.89 6.77
C THR A 163 4.23 4.27 6.31
N ILE A 164 3.67 4.40 5.11
CA ILE A 164 3.17 5.68 4.58
C ILE A 164 1.70 5.52 4.22
N ASN A 165 0.84 6.24 4.92
CA ASN A 165 -0.61 6.08 4.78
C ASN A 165 -1.33 7.44 4.69
N PRO A 166 -1.42 8.04 3.50
CA PRO A 166 -2.35 9.14 3.27
C PRO A 166 -3.79 8.62 3.18
N VAL A 167 -4.72 9.27 3.90
CA VAL A 167 -6.15 8.93 3.96
C VAL A 167 -6.97 10.13 3.53
N HIS A 168 -7.89 9.98 2.58
CA HIS A 168 -8.70 11.08 2.02
C HIS A 168 -7.90 12.29 1.54
N CYS A 169 -6.62 12.09 1.17
CA CYS A 169 -5.76 13.16 0.72
C CYS A 169 -5.91 13.44 -0.79
N GLN A 170 -5.63 14.67 -1.16
CA GLN A 170 -5.65 15.11 -2.56
C GLN A 170 -4.30 15.68 -2.97
N ASN A 171 -3.86 15.37 -4.20
CA ASN A 171 -2.59 15.81 -4.75
C ASN A 171 -1.41 15.36 -3.88
N VAL A 172 -1.25 14.03 -3.81
CA VAL A 172 -0.19 13.36 -3.05
C VAL A 172 0.94 12.97 -4.00
N ASN A 173 2.15 13.32 -3.64
CA ASN A 173 3.35 12.95 -4.39
C ASN A 173 4.34 12.25 -3.45
N ILE A 174 4.70 11.00 -3.76
CA ILE A 174 5.62 10.17 -2.99
C ILE A 174 6.70 9.70 -3.97
N ARG A 175 7.94 10.16 -3.79
CA ARG A 175 8.99 9.87 -4.76
C ARG A 175 10.38 9.70 -4.17
N GLY A 176 11.18 8.82 -4.80
CA GLY A 176 12.59 8.63 -4.45
C GLY A 176 12.82 8.18 -3.02
N ILE A 177 11.85 7.50 -2.40
CA ILE A 177 11.95 7.00 -1.04
C ILE A 177 12.38 5.54 -1.00
N THR A 178 13.09 5.17 0.06
CA THR A 178 13.42 3.79 0.36
C THR A 178 12.65 3.34 1.61
N ILE A 179 11.91 2.25 1.52
CA ILE A 179 11.19 1.65 2.65
C ILE A 179 11.72 0.24 2.89
N ILE A 180 12.21 -0.04 4.11
CA ILE A 180 12.72 -1.35 4.48
C ILE A 180 12.13 -1.75 5.83
N ASN A 181 11.29 -2.79 5.82
CA ASN A 181 10.78 -3.44 7.02
C ASN A 181 11.14 -4.92 7.00
N PRO A 182 11.38 -5.57 8.14
CA PRO A 182 11.64 -7.01 8.20
C PRO A 182 10.52 -7.84 7.55
N VAL A 183 10.88 -8.95 6.91
CA VAL A 183 9.94 -9.79 6.16
C VAL A 183 8.85 -10.42 7.04
N ASP A 184 9.11 -10.61 8.32
CA ASP A 184 8.20 -11.18 9.32
C ASP A 184 7.47 -10.14 10.17
N SER A 185 7.65 -8.84 9.85
CA SER A 185 6.99 -7.75 10.56
C SER A 185 5.52 -7.60 10.12
N PRO A 186 4.56 -7.69 11.04
CA PRO A 186 3.14 -7.77 10.68
C PRO A 186 2.56 -6.40 10.28
N ASN A 187 1.82 -6.36 9.17
CA ASN A 187 1.14 -5.18 8.62
C ASN A 187 2.08 -3.98 8.39
N THR A 188 3.31 -4.26 7.98
CA THR A 188 4.28 -3.21 7.66
C THR A 188 4.27 -2.87 6.17
N ASP A 189 3.05 -2.74 5.62
CA ASP A 189 2.84 -2.29 4.24
C ASP A 189 3.65 -1.01 3.97
N GLY A 190 4.15 -0.89 2.74
CA GLY A 190 5.02 0.24 2.37
C GLY A 190 4.24 1.54 2.17
N ILE A 191 3.43 1.63 1.14
CA ILE A 191 2.70 2.85 0.76
C ILE A 191 1.22 2.53 0.56
N ASN A 192 0.35 3.11 1.39
CA ASN A 192 -1.07 2.81 1.44
C ASN A 192 -1.93 4.06 1.22
N PRO A 193 -2.11 4.54 -0.03
CA PRO A 193 -3.10 5.57 -0.30
C PRO A 193 -4.51 5.00 -0.10
N ASP A 194 -5.30 5.63 0.77
CA ASP A 194 -6.65 5.22 1.11
C ASP A 194 -7.66 6.33 0.80
N SER A 195 -8.61 6.08 -0.08
CA SER A 195 -9.62 7.07 -0.52
C SER A 195 -9.00 8.38 -1.04
N CYS A 196 -7.81 8.32 -1.61
CA CYS A 196 -7.05 9.48 -2.09
C CYS A 196 -7.34 9.79 -3.56
N ARG A 197 -7.01 11.01 -3.97
CA ARG A 197 -7.15 11.47 -5.36
C ARG A 197 -5.89 12.19 -5.85
N LEU A 198 -5.54 12.00 -7.13
CA LEU A 198 -4.35 12.58 -7.77
C LEU A 198 -3.07 12.16 -7.02
N VAL A 199 -2.82 10.85 -7.00
CA VAL A 199 -1.65 10.26 -6.31
C VAL A 199 -0.58 9.90 -7.33
N ARG A 200 0.66 10.28 -7.07
CA ARG A 200 1.84 9.92 -7.85
C ARG A 200 2.86 9.25 -6.95
N ILE A 201 3.24 8.03 -7.31
CA ILE A 201 4.27 7.25 -6.62
C ILE A 201 5.34 6.91 -7.65
N SER A 202 6.57 7.38 -7.44
CA SER A 202 7.64 7.14 -8.40
C SER A 202 9.02 6.98 -7.76
N ASP A 203 9.88 6.23 -8.45
CA ASP A 203 11.31 6.11 -8.13
C ASP A 203 11.56 5.57 -6.71
N CYS A 204 10.63 4.75 -6.19
CA CYS A 204 10.69 4.21 -4.84
C CYS A 204 11.29 2.79 -4.83
N HIS A 205 12.03 2.47 -3.77
CA HIS A 205 12.43 1.11 -3.42
C HIS A 205 11.67 0.68 -2.17
N VAL A 206 10.91 -0.42 -2.26
CA VAL A 206 10.06 -0.91 -1.16
C VAL A 206 10.33 -2.38 -0.91
N SER A 207 10.79 -2.72 0.30
CA SER A 207 11.03 -4.08 0.77
C SER A 207 10.41 -4.25 2.16
N VAL A 208 9.34 -5.04 2.29
CA VAL A 208 8.47 -5.02 3.48
C VAL A 208 7.96 -6.39 3.88
N GLY A 209 7.34 -6.46 5.05
CA GLY A 209 6.75 -7.70 5.60
C GLY A 209 5.27 -7.92 5.23
N ASP A 210 4.63 -6.95 4.56
CA ASP A 210 3.26 -7.07 4.04
C ASP A 210 3.23 -6.51 2.60
N ASP A 211 2.16 -5.93 2.10
CA ASP A 211 2.05 -5.43 0.73
C ASP A 211 2.98 -4.22 0.46
N CYS A 212 3.68 -4.16 -0.68
CA CYS A 212 4.61 -3.05 -0.97
C CYS A 212 3.88 -1.73 -1.21
N ILE A 213 2.93 -1.71 -2.16
CA ILE A 213 2.06 -0.55 -2.44
C ILE A 213 0.63 -1.04 -2.45
N THR A 214 -0.23 -0.52 -1.56
CA THR A 214 -1.60 -0.99 -1.41
C THR A 214 -2.61 0.14 -1.56
N ILE A 215 -3.37 0.14 -2.62
CA ILE A 215 -4.45 1.10 -2.87
C ILE A 215 -5.71 0.65 -2.13
N LYS A 216 -6.20 1.50 -1.25
CA LYS A 216 -7.36 1.23 -0.39
C LYS A 216 -8.44 2.31 -0.59
N SER A 217 -9.69 1.98 -0.25
CA SER A 217 -10.82 2.93 -0.26
C SER A 217 -11.91 2.55 0.74
N GLY A 218 -11.50 2.28 1.97
CA GLY A 218 -12.41 1.97 3.08
C GLY A 218 -13.10 0.61 2.98
N THR A 219 -13.98 0.35 3.93
CA THR A 219 -14.76 -0.89 4.02
C THR A 219 -16.26 -0.60 4.04
N GLU A 220 -17.08 -1.64 4.06
CA GLU A 220 -18.54 -1.61 4.24
C GLU A 220 -19.00 -0.93 5.55
N HIS A 221 -18.07 -0.67 6.46
CA HIS A 221 -18.34 0.03 7.73
C HIS A 221 -18.08 1.54 7.66
N GLU A 222 -17.63 2.03 6.50
CA GLU A 222 -17.38 3.46 6.31
C GLU A 222 -18.70 4.22 6.23
N HIS A 223 -18.73 5.43 6.81
CA HIS A 223 -19.88 6.31 6.66
C HIS A 223 -20.08 6.66 5.17
N PRO A 224 -21.30 6.67 4.62
CA PRO A 224 -21.53 6.95 3.20
C PRO A 224 -20.87 8.23 2.69
N ASP A 225 -20.87 9.30 3.48
CA ASP A 225 -20.25 10.59 3.11
C ASP A 225 -18.72 10.53 3.07
N ARG A 226 -18.13 9.51 3.66
CA ARG A 226 -16.68 9.26 3.70
C ARG A 226 -16.25 8.15 2.73
N CYS A 227 -17.21 7.44 2.15
CA CYS A 227 -16.96 6.35 1.21
C CYS A 227 -16.57 6.92 -0.16
N ALA A 228 -15.32 7.29 -0.34
CA ALA A 228 -14.80 7.90 -1.55
C ALA A 228 -13.85 6.97 -2.30
N PRO A 229 -13.87 6.96 -3.65
CA PRO A 229 -12.95 6.15 -4.41
C PRO A 229 -11.51 6.64 -4.30
N CYS A 230 -10.57 5.68 -4.25
CA CYS A 230 -9.16 5.99 -4.49
C CYS A 230 -8.92 6.05 -6.00
N ARG A 231 -8.46 7.18 -6.55
CA ARG A 231 -8.48 7.39 -8.00
C ARG A 231 -7.44 8.36 -8.54
N ASP A 232 -7.25 8.26 -9.86
CA ASP A 232 -6.32 9.11 -10.61
C ASP A 232 -4.89 8.91 -10.07
N ILE A 233 -4.40 7.66 -10.16
CA ILE A 233 -3.15 7.20 -9.53
C ILE A 233 -2.15 6.78 -10.60
N THR A 234 -0.91 7.19 -10.45
CA THR A 234 0.21 6.68 -11.22
C THR A 234 1.29 6.08 -10.32
N ILE A 235 1.78 4.87 -10.67
CA ILE A 235 2.88 4.19 -10.00
C ILE A 235 3.91 3.83 -11.07
N THR A 236 5.13 4.35 -10.97
CA THR A 236 6.15 4.15 -12.00
C THR A 236 7.57 4.15 -11.47
N ASN A 237 8.47 3.47 -12.19
CA ASN A 237 9.91 3.43 -11.90
C ASN A 237 10.23 2.90 -10.48
N CYS A 238 9.40 2.01 -9.94
CA CYS A 238 9.61 1.47 -8.59
C CYS A 238 10.25 0.08 -8.63
N THR A 239 11.08 -0.20 -7.63
CA THR A 239 11.56 -1.55 -7.32
C THR A 239 10.81 -2.03 -6.08
N LEU A 240 10.04 -3.11 -6.22
CA LEU A 240 9.22 -3.69 -5.16
C LEU A 240 9.79 -5.07 -4.84
N GLU A 241 10.32 -5.21 -3.63
CA GLU A 241 11.08 -6.38 -3.22
C GLU A 241 10.42 -7.03 -2.02
N ARG A 242 10.23 -8.35 -2.09
CA ARG A 242 9.54 -9.12 -1.04
C ARG A 242 8.10 -8.66 -0.81
N GLY A 243 7.55 -8.94 0.37
CA GLY A 243 6.18 -8.57 0.72
C GLY A 243 5.10 -9.47 0.10
N HIS A 244 3.89 -9.35 0.61
CA HIS A 244 2.76 -10.19 0.21
C HIS A 244 2.16 -9.82 -1.15
N GLY A 245 2.51 -8.64 -1.67
CA GLY A 245 2.13 -8.21 -3.02
C GLY A 245 2.94 -6.99 -3.46
N GLY A 246 3.28 -6.91 -4.74
CA GLY A 246 3.99 -5.76 -5.32
C GLY A 246 3.08 -4.54 -5.35
N VAL A 247 2.09 -4.51 -6.24
CA VAL A 247 1.03 -3.50 -6.22
C VAL A 247 -0.31 -4.19 -5.96
N VAL A 248 -1.00 -3.74 -4.94
CA VAL A 248 -2.19 -4.37 -4.39
C VAL A 248 -3.37 -3.40 -4.42
N ILE A 249 -4.57 -3.89 -4.73
CA ILE A 249 -5.82 -3.17 -4.57
C ILE A 249 -6.69 -3.95 -3.58
N GLY A 250 -7.07 -3.29 -2.50
CA GLY A 250 -7.91 -3.89 -1.45
C GLY A 250 -7.12 -4.56 -0.32
N SER A 251 -7.78 -5.38 0.53
CA SER A 251 -9.22 -5.74 0.50
C SER A 251 -10.17 -4.61 0.91
N GLU A 252 -9.69 -3.53 1.51
CA GLU A 252 -10.50 -2.34 1.79
C GLU A 252 -10.68 -1.56 0.48
N MET A 253 -11.82 -1.74 -0.20
CA MET A 253 -12.09 -1.11 -1.51
C MET A 253 -13.56 -0.74 -1.70
N SER A 254 -14.32 -0.56 -0.62
CA SER A 254 -15.76 -0.28 -0.67
C SER A 254 -16.11 1.03 -1.38
N GLY A 255 -15.24 2.04 -1.30
CA GLY A 255 -15.38 3.29 -2.06
C GLY A 255 -15.04 3.16 -3.55
N GLY A 256 -14.46 2.03 -3.95
CA GLY A 256 -13.99 1.78 -5.32
C GLY A 256 -12.58 2.29 -5.60
N VAL A 257 -11.99 1.76 -6.68
CA VAL A 257 -10.67 2.17 -7.17
C VAL A 257 -10.73 2.33 -8.69
N LYS A 258 -10.28 3.46 -9.22
CA LYS A 258 -10.35 3.71 -10.67
C LYS A 258 -9.26 4.64 -11.19
N ASN A 259 -9.02 4.57 -12.50
CA ASN A 259 -8.02 5.39 -13.20
C ASN A 259 -6.63 5.18 -12.60
N VAL A 260 -6.12 3.94 -12.62
CA VAL A 260 -4.79 3.59 -12.10
C VAL A 260 -3.89 3.15 -13.23
N VAL A 261 -2.70 3.72 -13.30
CA VAL A 261 -1.64 3.31 -14.23
C VAL A 261 -0.43 2.86 -13.43
N ILE A 262 0.05 1.63 -13.70
CA ILE A 262 1.23 1.02 -13.10
C ILE A 262 2.19 0.68 -14.24
N SER A 263 3.40 1.23 -14.22
CA SER A 263 4.34 1.02 -15.34
C SER A 263 5.81 1.12 -14.94
N ASN A 264 6.67 0.50 -15.74
CA ASN A 264 8.14 0.63 -15.61
C ASN A 264 8.66 0.20 -14.23
N CYS A 265 8.12 -0.87 -13.66
CA CYS A 265 8.51 -1.36 -12.34
C CYS A 265 9.18 -2.74 -12.40
N VAL A 266 10.00 -3.02 -11.39
CA VAL A 266 10.64 -4.33 -11.20
C VAL A 266 10.15 -4.89 -9.87
N PHE A 267 9.66 -6.14 -9.89
CA PHE A 267 9.23 -6.86 -8.69
C PHE A 267 10.18 -8.04 -8.45
N ILE A 268 10.65 -8.20 -7.23
CA ILE A 268 11.66 -9.20 -6.87
C ILE A 268 11.20 -9.98 -5.66
N GLY A 269 10.83 -11.25 -5.84
CA GLY A 269 10.45 -12.15 -4.74
C GLY A 269 9.23 -11.70 -3.95
N THR A 270 8.32 -10.91 -4.53
CA THR A 270 7.02 -10.63 -3.90
C THR A 270 6.14 -11.88 -3.99
N ASP A 271 5.31 -12.16 -2.99
CA ASP A 271 4.40 -13.30 -3.07
C ASP A 271 3.47 -13.19 -4.29
N ARG A 272 2.87 -12.03 -4.51
CA ARG A 272 2.06 -11.73 -5.69
C ARG A 272 2.62 -10.51 -6.41
N GLY A 273 2.50 -10.51 -7.72
CA GLY A 273 2.88 -9.34 -8.52
C GLY A 273 1.83 -8.24 -8.41
N ILE A 274 0.85 -8.26 -9.30
CA ILE A 274 -0.35 -7.41 -9.22
C ILE A 274 -1.45 -8.20 -8.54
N ARG A 275 -1.94 -7.66 -7.43
CA ARG A 275 -2.88 -8.34 -6.55
C ARG A 275 -4.15 -7.53 -6.36
N ILE A 276 -5.30 -8.07 -6.77
CA ILE A 276 -6.61 -7.45 -6.52
C ILE A 276 -7.42 -8.40 -5.64
N LYS A 277 -7.81 -7.94 -4.47
CA LYS A 277 -8.48 -8.78 -3.46
C LYS A 277 -9.72 -8.09 -2.90
N SER A 278 -10.85 -8.80 -2.90
CA SER A 278 -12.12 -8.35 -2.34
C SER A 278 -13.00 -9.54 -1.93
N ARG A 279 -14.17 -9.26 -1.43
CA ARG A 279 -15.17 -10.27 -1.06
C ARG A 279 -16.58 -9.70 -1.10
N ARG A 280 -17.59 -10.57 -1.09
CA ARG A 280 -18.97 -10.18 -0.84
C ARG A 280 -19.07 -9.38 0.47
N GLY A 281 -19.94 -8.40 0.50
CA GLY A 281 -20.10 -7.45 1.59
C GLY A 281 -19.27 -6.18 1.43
N ARG A 282 -18.13 -6.22 0.71
CA ARG A 282 -17.30 -5.03 0.45
C ARG A 282 -17.95 -4.03 -0.50
N GLY A 283 -18.68 -4.50 -1.51
CA GLY A 283 -19.17 -3.64 -2.58
C GLY A 283 -18.05 -2.99 -3.38
N GLY A 284 -18.29 -1.79 -3.88
CA GLY A 284 -17.32 -1.00 -4.64
C GLY A 284 -17.02 -1.51 -6.04
N ILE A 285 -16.37 -0.67 -6.85
CA ILE A 285 -15.99 -0.99 -8.23
C ILE A 285 -14.50 -0.72 -8.41
N ILE A 286 -13.77 -1.72 -8.92
CA ILE A 286 -12.40 -1.57 -9.37
C ILE A 286 -12.44 -1.56 -10.90
N GLU A 287 -12.03 -0.46 -11.52
CA GLU A 287 -12.15 -0.27 -12.97
C GLU A 287 -11.07 0.66 -13.54
N ASP A 288 -10.85 0.55 -14.84
CA ASP A 288 -9.92 1.41 -15.59
C ASP A 288 -8.49 1.34 -15.06
N ILE A 289 -7.98 0.11 -14.90
CA ILE A 289 -6.62 -0.17 -14.45
C ILE A 289 -5.75 -0.53 -15.66
N ARG A 290 -4.60 0.10 -15.79
CA ARG A 290 -3.59 -0.20 -16.82
C ARG A 290 -2.29 -0.59 -16.15
N VAL A 291 -1.74 -1.74 -16.56
CA VAL A 291 -0.47 -2.27 -16.06
C VAL A 291 0.41 -2.60 -17.26
N SER A 292 1.60 -2.02 -17.32
CA SER A 292 2.46 -2.26 -18.48
C SER A 292 3.95 -2.14 -18.18
N ASN A 293 4.75 -2.81 -18.98
CA ASN A 293 6.21 -2.71 -18.94
C ASN A 293 6.78 -3.06 -17.55
N LEU A 294 6.50 -4.30 -17.10
CA LEU A 294 6.98 -4.82 -15.81
C LEU A 294 7.92 -6.01 -16.03
N ILE A 295 8.87 -6.12 -15.13
CA ILE A 295 9.65 -7.35 -14.90
C ILE A 295 9.34 -7.86 -13.50
N MET A 296 9.01 -9.15 -13.40
CA MET A 296 8.77 -9.85 -12.13
C MET A 296 9.71 -11.04 -12.04
N ASP A 297 10.41 -11.20 -10.94
CA ASP A 297 11.39 -12.27 -10.74
C ASP A 297 11.14 -12.98 -9.42
N GLY A 298 11.01 -14.32 -9.45
CA GLY A 298 10.83 -15.15 -8.25
C GLY A 298 9.50 -14.96 -7.52
N VAL A 299 8.45 -14.44 -8.20
CA VAL A 299 7.13 -14.24 -7.59
C VAL A 299 6.36 -15.56 -7.47
N LEU A 300 5.52 -15.72 -6.45
CA LEU A 300 4.69 -16.91 -6.32
C LEU A 300 3.57 -16.94 -7.36
N CYS A 301 2.91 -15.79 -7.62
CA CYS A 301 1.87 -15.64 -8.62
C CYS A 301 1.85 -14.21 -9.17
N PRO A 302 2.19 -13.97 -10.46
CA PRO A 302 2.28 -12.63 -11.05
C PRO A 302 0.96 -11.85 -11.06
N PHE A 303 -0.16 -12.54 -11.30
CA PHE A 303 -1.46 -11.91 -11.50
C PHE A 303 -2.50 -12.59 -10.62
N THR A 304 -3.02 -11.87 -9.63
CA THR A 304 -4.12 -12.38 -8.80
C THR A 304 -5.30 -11.41 -8.76
N MET A 305 -6.48 -11.93 -9.04
CA MET A 305 -7.77 -11.27 -8.86
C MET A 305 -8.69 -12.20 -8.10
N ASN A 306 -8.96 -11.92 -6.84
CA ASN A 306 -9.70 -12.80 -5.96
C ASN A 306 -10.89 -12.09 -5.29
N LEU A 307 -12.12 -12.47 -5.63
CA LEU A 307 -13.34 -11.98 -5.02
C LEU A 307 -13.89 -12.87 -3.90
N TYR A 308 -13.12 -13.89 -3.50
CA TYR A 308 -13.38 -14.77 -2.35
C TYR A 308 -12.32 -14.64 -1.27
N TYR A 309 -11.75 -13.43 -1.11
CA TYR A 309 -10.66 -13.19 -0.17
C TYR A 309 -11.12 -13.28 1.29
N HIS A 310 -10.62 -14.27 2.03
CA HIS A 310 -11.15 -14.58 3.37
C HIS A 310 -10.58 -13.71 4.51
N ILE A 311 -9.54 -12.90 4.29
CA ILE A 311 -8.94 -12.04 5.32
C ILE A 311 -8.73 -12.72 6.70
N GLY A 312 -8.45 -14.02 6.71
CA GLY A 312 -8.37 -14.82 7.94
C GLY A 312 -9.70 -15.37 8.46
N GLU A 313 -10.83 -14.97 7.91
CA GLU A 313 -12.19 -15.44 8.28
C GLU A 313 -12.60 -16.66 7.45
N ARG A 314 -11.83 -17.74 7.52
CA ARG A 314 -12.14 -18.99 6.82
C ARG A 314 -13.52 -19.51 7.21
N GLY A 315 -14.25 -20.08 6.24
CA GLY A 315 -15.60 -20.62 6.44
C GLY A 315 -16.70 -19.57 6.57
N ASN A 316 -16.39 -18.27 6.51
CA ASN A 316 -17.42 -17.24 6.42
C ASN A 316 -18.17 -17.38 5.09
N LEU A 317 -19.50 -17.45 5.14
CA LEU A 317 -20.32 -17.67 3.94
C LEU A 317 -20.08 -16.64 2.82
N ASN A 318 -19.67 -15.43 3.12
CA ASN A 318 -19.33 -14.43 2.08
C ASN A 318 -18.14 -14.85 1.21
N VAL A 319 -17.29 -15.73 1.69
CA VAL A 319 -16.06 -16.16 1.00
C VAL A 319 -16.02 -17.67 0.71
N SER A 320 -16.69 -18.50 1.51
CA SER A 320 -16.70 -19.97 1.32
C SER A 320 -17.78 -20.43 0.33
N ASP A 321 -18.96 -19.79 0.30
CA ASP A 321 -20.03 -20.18 -0.61
C ASP A 321 -19.72 -19.73 -2.06
N LYS A 322 -19.61 -20.70 -2.97
CA LYS A 322 -19.32 -20.48 -4.38
C LYS A 322 -20.59 -20.40 -5.25
N ASN A 323 -21.76 -20.64 -4.70
CA ASN A 323 -23.03 -20.52 -5.43
C ASN A 323 -23.36 -19.05 -5.73
N PRO A 324 -24.06 -18.77 -6.84
CA PRO A 324 -24.49 -17.41 -7.15
C PRO A 324 -25.47 -16.87 -6.12
N ARG A 325 -25.35 -15.58 -5.80
CA ARG A 325 -26.23 -14.86 -4.88
C ARG A 325 -26.89 -13.66 -5.57
N SER A 326 -27.89 -13.08 -4.94
CA SER A 326 -28.47 -11.83 -5.42
C SER A 326 -27.44 -10.70 -5.40
N VAL A 327 -27.30 -10.00 -6.52
CA VAL A 327 -26.44 -8.82 -6.63
C VAL A 327 -27.03 -7.67 -5.83
N ASN A 328 -26.22 -7.01 -5.01
CA ASN A 328 -26.60 -5.85 -4.21
C ASN A 328 -25.40 -4.88 -4.06
N ASP A 329 -25.55 -3.82 -3.25
CA ASP A 329 -24.51 -2.81 -3.04
C ASP A 329 -23.24 -3.39 -2.38
N GLY A 330 -23.33 -4.50 -1.68
CA GLY A 330 -22.19 -5.24 -1.11
C GLY A 330 -21.49 -6.17 -2.11
N THR A 331 -21.93 -6.24 -3.38
CA THR A 331 -21.32 -7.10 -4.40
C THR A 331 -20.20 -6.34 -5.11
N PRO A 332 -18.91 -6.71 -4.92
CA PRO A 332 -17.80 -6.04 -5.57
C PRO A 332 -17.77 -6.31 -7.08
N ARG A 333 -17.31 -5.35 -7.87
CA ARG A 333 -17.17 -5.45 -9.32
C ARG A 333 -15.75 -5.14 -9.77
N LEU A 334 -15.20 -6.00 -10.63
CA LEU A 334 -13.90 -5.79 -11.28
C LEU A 334 -14.09 -5.79 -12.79
N ARG A 335 -13.67 -4.71 -13.46
CA ARG A 335 -13.81 -4.59 -14.91
C ARG A 335 -12.81 -3.62 -15.54
N ARG A 336 -12.57 -3.79 -16.85
CA ARG A 336 -11.68 -2.94 -17.67
C ARG A 336 -10.26 -2.83 -17.08
N ILE A 337 -9.64 -4.01 -16.86
CA ILE A 337 -8.30 -4.15 -16.33
C ILE A 337 -7.41 -4.74 -17.43
N HIS A 338 -6.34 -4.06 -17.77
CA HIS A 338 -5.49 -4.44 -18.91
C HIS A 338 -4.03 -4.53 -18.52
N PHE A 339 -3.39 -5.64 -18.91
CA PHE A 339 -1.98 -5.93 -18.70
C PHE A 339 -1.27 -6.05 -20.04
N SER A 340 -0.08 -5.46 -20.16
CA SER A 340 0.69 -5.57 -21.39
C SER A 340 2.20 -5.47 -21.18
N HIS A 341 2.97 -6.13 -22.06
CA HIS A 341 4.44 -6.04 -22.08
C HIS A 341 5.05 -6.40 -20.71
N ILE A 342 4.75 -7.60 -20.21
CA ILE A 342 5.20 -8.07 -18.89
C ILE A 342 6.02 -9.35 -19.05
N THR A 343 7.16 -9.41 -18.39
CA THR A 343 7.96 -10.62 -18.25
C THR A 343 7.97 -11.08 -16.80
N ALA A 344 7.52 -12.31 -16.53
CA ALA A 344 7.61 -12.94 -15.22
C ALA A 344 8.49 -14.19 -15.30
N ARG A 345 9.51 -14.27 -14.45
CA ARG A 345 10.45 -15.37 -14.42
C ARG A 345 10.47 -16.05 -13.06
N GLU A 346 10.88 -17.33 -13.03
CA GLU A 346 10.96 -18.11 -11.80
C GLU A 346 9.66 -18.07 -10.98
N VAL A 347 8.51 -18.10 -11.69
CA VAL A 347 7.19 -18.14 -11.05
C VAL A 347 6.99 -19.48 -10.35
N LYS A 348 6.44 -19.49 -9.14
CA LYS A 348 6.43 -20.72 -8.32
C LYS A 348 5.07 -21.42 -8.30
N HIS A 349 4.00 -20.74 -7.90
CA HIS A 349 2.72 -21.41 -7.66
C HIS A 349 1.87 -21.48 -8.94
N ALA A 350 1.58 -20.35 -9.55
CA ALA A 350 0.76 -20.28 -10.77
C ALA A 350 1.10 -19.07 -11.62
N ALA A 351 0.95 -19.17 -12.93
CA ALA A 351 1.08 -18.05 -13.85
C ALA A 351 0.03 -16.95 -13.60
N GLY A 352 -1.14 -17.33 -13.10
CA GLY A 352 -2.19 -16.39 -12.72
C GLY A 352 -3.34 -17.07 -11.98
N PHE A 353 -4.04 -16.29 -11.14
CA PHE A 353 -5.20 -16.73 -10.38
C PHE A 353 -6.30 -15.67 -10.47
N LEU A 354 -7.31 -15.90 -11.29
CA LEU A 354 -8.41 -14.98 -11.58
C LEU A 354 -9.73 -15.62 -11.18
N TYR A 355 -10.30 -15.21 -10.06
CA TYR A 355 -11.49 -15.82 -9.50
C TYR A 355 -12.57 -14.77 -9.18
N GLY A 356 -13.51 -14.59 -10.11
CA GLY A 356 -14.70 -13.75 -9.95
C GLY A 356 -15.78 -14.41 -9.11
N LEU A 357 -16.83 -13.66 -8.75
CA LEU A 357 -18.03 -14.22 -8.15
C LEU A 357 -18.94 -14.84 -9.23
N ALA A 358 -19.67 -15.89 -8.89
CA ALA A 358 -20.58 -16.53 -9.82
C ALA A 358 -21.70 -15.56 -10.29
N GLU A 359 -22.20 -14.69 -9.39
CA GLU A 359 -23.18 -13.65 -9.70
C GLU A 359 -22.58 -12.36 -10.29
N MET A 360 -21.26 -12.15 -10.13
CA MET A 360 -20.56 -10.96 -10.59
C MET A 360 -19.17 -11.35 -11.10
N PRO A 361 -19.09 -11.91 -12.31
CA PRO A 361 -17.83 -12.32 -12.92
C PRO A 361 -16.85 -11.14 -13.11
N LEU A 362 -15.56 -11.46 -13.21
CA LEU A 362 -14.57 -10.52 -13.71
C LEU A 362 -14.92 -10.14 -15.15
N GLU A 363 -14.78 -8.89 -15.53
CA GLU A 363 -15.30 -8.40 -16.81
C GLU A 363 -14.28 -7.51 -17.55
N ASP A 364 -14.15 -7.71 -18.87
CA ASP A 364 -13.24 -6.92 -19.72
C ASP A 364 -11.79 -6.91 -19.21
N ILE A 365 -11.21 -8.08 -19.05
CA ILE A 365 -9.81 -8.24 -18.66
C ILE A 365 -8.98 -8.62 -19.90
N SER A 366 -7.89 -7.92 -20.15
CA SER A 366 -6.97 -8.31 -21.20
C SER A 366 -5.53 -8.46 -20.73
N LEU A 367 -4.87 -9.48 -21.23
CA LEU A 367 -3.45 -9.73 -21.11
C LEU A 367 -2.86 -9.78 -22.52
N SER A 368 -1.86 -8.95 -22.81
CA SER A 368 -1.21 -8.92 -24.13
C SER A 368 0.31 -8.81 -24.03
N ASP A 369 1.00 -9.53 -24.91
CA ASP A 369 2.48 -9.54 -24.98
C ASP A 369 3.11 -9.86 -23.62
N ILE A 370 2.75 -11.01 -23.05
CA ILE A 370 3.20 -11.46 -21.72
C ILE A 370 3.98 -12.77 -21.85
N SER A 371 5.16 -12.80 -21.26
CA SER A 371 6.01 -13.99 -21.18
C SER A 371 6.20 -14.42 -19.73
N ILE A 372 5.84 -15.66 -19.43
CA ILE A 372 5.94 -16.25 -18.09
C ILE A 372 6.76 -17.52 -18.16
N SER A 373 7.79 -17.64 -17.36
CA SER A 373 8.50 -18.89 -17.11
C SER A 373 8.31 -19.36 -15.68
N VAL A 374 7.86 -20.58 -15.54
CA VAL A 374 7.60 -21.21 -14.22
C VAL A 374 8.87 -21.92 -13.78
N SER A 375 9.22 -21.78 -12.51
CA SER A 375 10.41 -22.40 -11.92
C SER A 375 10.26 -23.92 -11.83
N ALA A 376 11.31 -24.64 -12.21
CA ALA A 376 11.35 -26.08 -12.07
C ALA A 376 11.44 -26.57 -10.61
N GLU A 377 11.85 -25.69 -9.70
CA GLU A 377 12.06 -25.97 -8.26
C GLU A 377 10.98 -25.30 -7.38
N ALA A 378 9.74 -25.26 -7.86
CA ALA A 378 8.67 -24.58 -7.13
C ALA A 378 8.04 -25.48 -6.04
N ASP A 379 7.99 -24.96 -4.82
CA ASP A 379 7.20 -25.57 -3.75
C ASP A 379 5.69 -25.39 -4.04
N SER A 380 4.89 -26.31 -3.47
CA SER A 380 3.45 -26.24 -3.55
C SER A 380 2.89 -25.22 -2.55
N GLY A 381 1.97 -24.37 -2.98
CA GLY A 381 1.34 -23.38 -2.13
C GLY A 381 0.02 -22.83 -2.69
N TYR A 382 -0.57 -21.89 -1.97
CA TYR A 382 -1.81 -21.27 -2.41
C TYR A 382 -1.54 -19.95 -3.13
N PRO A 383 -2.01 -19.78 -4.38
CA PRO A 383 -1.78 -18.56 -5.14
C PRO A 383 -2.48 -17.35 -4.50
N GLU A 384 -3.54 -17.56 -3.72
CA GLU A 384 -4.24 -16.51 -2.99
C GLU A 384 -4.99 -17.06 -1.76
N MET A 385 -5.42 -16.16 -0.88
CA MET A 385 -6.19 -16.49 0.32
C MET A 385 -7.67 -16.65 -0.03
N ALA A 386 -8.06 -17.84 -0.44
CA ALA A 386 -9.45 -18.22 -0.71
C ALA A 386 -9.73 -19.61 -0.12
N ASP A 387 -10.99 -19.86 0.27
CA ASP A 387 -11.41 -21.17 0.75
C ASP A 387 -11.62 -22.13 -0.43
N ASP A 388 -11.35 -23.40 -0.20
CA ASP A 388 -11.65 -24.52 -1.13
C ASP A 388 -10.98 -24.37 -2.51
N ILE A 389 -9.76 -23.84 -2.55
CA ILE A 389 -8.93 -23.84 -3.75
C ILE A 389 -7.82 -24.89 -3.62
N PRO A 390 -7.38 -25.48 -4.74
CA PRO A 390 -6.27 -26.41 -4.72
C PRO A 390 -4.94 -25.71 -4.37
N SER A 391 -4.06 -26.43 -3.68
CA SER A 391 -2.66 -26.05 -3.63
C SER A 391 -2.06 -26.19 -5.04
N MET A 392 -1.29 -25.21 -5.46
CA MET A 392 -0.71 -25.14 -6.81
C MET A 392 0.81 -25.13 -6.75
N SER A 393 1.42 -25.79 -7.71
CA SER A 393 2.84 -25.74 -7.99
C SER A 393 3.02 -25.82 -9.49
N GLN A 394 3.81 -24.92 -10.06
CA GLN A 394 4.08 -24.88 -11.50
C GLN A 394 2.80 -24.84 -12.36
N ALA A 395 1.73 -24.22 -11.89
CA ALA A 395 0.47 -24.18 -12.62
C ALA A 395 0.45 -23.05 -13.68
N GLY A 396 -0.35 -23.26 -14.72
CA GLY A 396 -0.73 -22.19 -15.65
C GLY A 396 -1.67 -21.17 -15.01
N PHE A 397 -2.49 -20.52 -15.82
CA PHE A 397 -3.55 -19.64 -15.33
C PHE A 397 -4.75 -20.45 -14.87
N PHE A 398 -5.20 -20.17 -13.65
CA PHE A 398 -6.49 -20.63 -13.14
C PHE A 398 -7.50 -19.48 -13.26
N ILE A 399 -8.54 -19.65 -14.06
CA ILE A 399 -9.55 -18.61 -14.31
C ILE A 399 -10.96 -19.20 -14.10
N ARG A 400 -11.75 -18.53 -13.28
CA ARG A 400 -13.16 -18.90 -12.99
C ARG A 400 -14.04 -17.66 -12.89
N ASN A 401 -15.29 -17.81 -13.31
CA ASN A 401 -16.29 -16.74 -13.29
C ASN A 401 -15.74 -15.44 -13.93
N ALA A 402 -15.52 -15.47 -15.24
CA ALA A 402 -14.94 -14.36 -15.96
C ALA A 402 -15.53 -14.22 -17.35
N ARG A 403 -15.80 -12.99 -17.80
CA ARG A 403 -16.40 -12.67 -19.09
C ARG A 403 -15.55 -11.68 -19.90
N ARG A 404 -15.56 -11.83 -21.20
CA ARG A 404 -14.80 -11.01 -22.15
C ARG A 404 -13.33 -10.92 -21.74
N ILE A 405 -12.73 -12.07 -21.50
CA ILE A 405 -11.31 -12.21 -21.23
C ILE A 405 -10.59 -12.30 -22.56
N ARG A 406 -9.56 -11.49 -22.78
CA ARG A 406 -8.71 -11.53 -23.96
C ARG A 406 -7.27 -11.86 -23.56
N LEU A 407 -6.76 -12.96 -24.08
CA LEU A 407 -5.38 -13.41 -23.91
C LEU A 407 -4.71 -13.39 -25.29
N GLU A 408 -3.80 -12.44 -25.51
CA GLU A 408 -3.16 -12.19 -26.82
C GLU A 408 -1.64 -12.24 -26.66
N HIS A 409 -0.97 -13.14 -27.38
CA HIS A 409 0.48 -13.38 -27.26
C HIS A 409 0.92 -13.60 -25.79
N VAL A 410 0.17 -14.40 -25.04
CA VAL A 410 0.49 -14.79 -23.67
C VAL A 410 1.15 -16.16 -23.69
N GLN A 411 2.42 -16.20 -23.36
CA GLN A 411 3.22 -17.42 -23.33
C GLN A 411 3.49 -17.85 -21.89
N VAL A 412 3.18 -19.10 -21.57
CA VAL A 412 3.54 -19.74 -20.30
C VAL A 412 4.44 -20.92 -20.63
N THR A 413 5.59 -21.03 -19.99
CA THR A 413 6.57 -22.09 -20.20
C THR A 413 6.99 -22.71 -18.87
N GLY A 414 7.27 -24.00 -18.88
CA GLY A 414 7.69 -24.75 -17.68
C GLY A 414 6.54 -25.17 -16.74
N GLN A 415 5.29 -24.85 -17.10
CA GLN A 415 4.12 -25.25 -16.31
C GLN A 415 3.84 -26.76 -16.44
N VAL A 416 3.22 -27.32 -15.40
CA VAL A 416 2.64 -28.67 -15.41
C VAL A 416 1.14 -28.57 -15.73
N GLY A 417 0.69 -29.27 -16.75
CA GLY A 417 -0.68 -29.22 -17.23
C GLY A 417 -0.94 -28.09 -18.25
N GLU A 418 -2.19 -27.66 -18.33
CA GLU A 418 -2.62 -26.66 -19.29
C GLU A 418 -2.08 -25.27 -18.93
N ALA A 419 -1.73 -24.49 -19.97
CA ALA A 419 -1.33 -23.08 -19.79
C ALA A 419 -2.50 -22.21 -19.26
N PHE A 420 -3.73 -22.59 -19.63
CA PHE A 420 -4.97 -21.89 -19.22
C PHE A 420 -6.01 -22.92 -18.76
N ASP A 421 -6.18 -23.06 -17.48
CA ASP A 421 -7.24 -23.90 -16.85
C ASP A 421 -8.53 -23.06 -16.74
N LEU A 422 -9.43 -23.28 -17.67
CA LEU A 422 -10.72 -22.61 -17.83
C LEU A 422 -11.87 -23.62 -17.67
N ASP A 423 -13.01 -23.20 -17.14
CA ASP A 423 -14.24 -23.96 -17.12
C ASP A 423 -15.39 -23.24 -17.88
N GLU A 424 -16.59 -23.82 -17.84
CA GLU A 424 -17.79 -23.25 -18.49
C GLU A 424 -18.22 -21.87 -17.96
N SER A 425 -17.71 -21.43 -16.82
CA SER A 425 -17.99 -20.09 -16.26
C SER A 425 -17.15 -18.97 -16.89
N VAL A 426 -16.29 -19.33 -17.86
CA VAL A 426 -15.32 -18.40 -18.47
C VAL A 426 -15.62 -18.18 -19.96
N GLU A 427 -15.82 -16.91 -20.32
CA GLU A 427 -15.86 -16.45 -21.70
C GLU A 427 -14.52 -15.79 -22.06
N ALA A 428 -13.68 -16.50 -22.83
CA ALA A 428 -12.36 -16.04 -23.19
C ALA A 428 -12.07 -16.14 -24.70
N VAL A 429 -11.24 -15.22 -25.22
CA VAL A 429 -10.64 -15.29 -26.54
C VAL A 429 -9.13 -15.41 -26.37
N ILE A 430 -8.56 -16.49 -26.87
CA ILE A 430 -7.11 -16.74 -26.84
C ILE A 430 -6.56 -16.54 -28.24
N ILE A 431 -5.61 -15.64 -28.38
CA ILE A 431 -4.91 -15.34 -29.63
C ILE A 431 -3.44 -15.68 -29.39
N PRO A 432 -2.90 -16.65 -30.13
CA PRO A 432 -1.51 -17.13 -30.02
C PRO A 432 -0.46 -16.04 -30.16
#